data_88cf381656cdffc251933d845245f904
#
_entry.id   88cf381656cdffc251933d845245f904
#
_cell.length_a   1.000
_cell.length_b   1.000
_cell.length_c   1.000
_cell.angle_alpha   90.00
_cell.angle_beta   90.00
_cell.angle_gamma   90.00
#
_symmetry.space_group_name_H-M   'P 1'
#
loop_
_entity.id
_entity.type
_entity.pdbx_description
1 polymer ?
#
loop_
_entity_poly.entity_id
_entity_poly.type
_entity_poly.pdbx_seq_one_letter_code
_entity_poly.pdbx_strand_id
1 'polypeptide(L)'
;MKKSYTILAIIAIIVVAIYVMLPKERFAETVFPLGDGAKVSAYDDNADGGKSAVQFKSADSLVSFQCALGVDEKKSAWCGLVFNFDPNGEKKYHNWKNVDTLYLDIDIAGTNEINVKTWTFDPDVTDLKHPETFRLLLKEVPVKPGRNQIAIPFEQLYIPDFWYNDRGVKRSRNRPHHESVARVEISAGWNQPRGKNFTVNVREISVSGTSNRAYGIFLFIILGLMIVAIGRSHPVKEYDEKK
;
A
#
# COMPACT_ATOMS: atom_id res chain seq x y z
N MET A 1 5.73 -29.57 41.85
CA MET A 1 5.01 -29.57 40.55
C MET A 1 4.04 -28.43 40.38
N LYS A 2 3.03 -28.19 41.24
CA LYS A 2 2.01 -27.12 41.08
C LYS A 2 2.60 -25.71 40.87
N LYS A 3 3.63 -25.28 41.65
CA LYS A 3 4.26 -23.95 41.51
C LYS A 3 4.86 -23.68 40.13
N SER A 4 5.42 -24.69 39.47
CA SER A 4 6.08 -24.56 38.15
C SER A 4 5.07 -24.32 37.04
N TYR A 5 3.91 -24.98 37.06
CA TYR A 5 2.82 -24.74 36.09
C TYR A 5 2.18 -23.38 36.29
N THR A 6 2.03 -22.95 37.55
CA THR A 6 1.54 -21.60 37.84
C THR A 6 2.44 -20.51 37.24
N ILE A 7 3.76 -20.69 37.33
CA ILE A 7 4.72 -19.73 36.73
C ILE A 7 4.60 -19.73 35.20
N LEU A 8 4.52 -20.91 34.55
CA LEU A 8 4.33 -21.01 33.10
C LEU A 8 3.03 -20.37 32.65
N ALA A 9 1.94 -20.56 33.39
CA ALA A 9 0.66 -19.94 33.10
C ALA A 9 0.72 -18.41 33.21
N ILE A 10 1.38 -17.89 34.23
CA ILE A 10 1.58 -16.44 34.40
C ILE A 10 2.42 -15.88 33.24
N ILE A 11 3.50 -16.55 32.84
CA ILE A 11 4.31 -16.11 31.70
C ILE A 11 3.47 -16.11 30.41
N ALA A 12 2.69 -17.16 30.16
CA ALA A 12 1.81 -17.22 28.99
C ALA A 12 0.78 -16.08 28.97
N ILE A 13 0.16 -15.77 30.10
CA ILE A 13 -0.78 -14.65 30.23
C ILE A 13 -0.08 -13.32 29.95
N ILE A 14 1.12 -13.11 30.46
CA ILE A 14 1.91 -11.88 30.21
C ILE A 14 2.25 -11.77 28.73
N VAL A 15 2.67 -12.85 28.08
CA VAL A 15 3.00 -12.86 26.65
C VAL A 15 1.76 -12.53 25.81
N VAL A 16 0.60 -13.12 26.13
CA VAL A 16 -0.65 -12.81 25.44
C VAL A 16 -1.05 -11.35 25.68
N ALA A 17 -0.96 -10.84 26.92
CA ALA A 17 -1.30 -9.45 27.23
C ALA A 17 -0.41 -8.48 26.45
N ILE A 18 0.92 -8.71 26.44
CA ILE A 18 1.86 -7.90 25.65
C ILE A 18 1.46 -7.94 24.16
N TYR A 19 1.19 -9.13 23.60
CA TYR A 19 0.81 -9.26 22.21
C TYR A 19 -0.46 -8.50 21.86
N VAL A 20 -1.49 -8.55 22.73
CA VAL A 20 -2.76 -7.85 22.53
C VAL A 20 -2.60 -6.32 22.68
N MET A 21 -1.70 -5.87 23.58
CA MET A 21 -1.43 -4.44 23.80
C MET A 21 -0.53 -3.82 22.73
N LEU A 22 0.20 -4.63 21.95
CA LEU A 22 0.97 -4.10 20.83
C LEU A 22 0.01 -3.50 19.78
N PRO A 23 0.41 -2.36 19.12
CA PRO A 23 -0.37 -1.81 18.02
C PRO A 23 -0.66 -2.88 16.98
N LYS A 24 -1.88 -2.89 16.44
CA LYS A 24 -2.27 -3.82 15.36
C LYS A 24 -1.46 -3.55 14.09
N GLU A 25 -1.19 -2.28 13.85
CA GLU A 25 -0.38 -1.79 12.76
C GLU A 25 1.10 -1.90 13.14
N ARG A 26 1.77 -2.93 12.64
CA ARG A 26 3.16 -3.27 12.97
C ARG A 26 4.12 -3.12 11.80
N PHE A 27 3.58 -2.79 10.66
CA PHE A 27 4.29 -2.33 9.49
C PHE A 27 3.77 -0.94 9.18
N ALA A 28 4.66 0.03 9.08
CA ALA A 28 4.34 1.38 8.64
C ALA A 28 5.46 1.88 7.74
N GLU A 29 5.10 2.50 6.63
CA GLU A 29 6.03 3.08 5.68
C GLU A 29 5.46 4.40 5.17
N THR A 30 6.32 5.43 5.13
CA THR A 30 5.97 6.73 4.58
C THR A 30 6.34 6.76 3.10
N VAL A 31 5.35 7.07 2.26
CA VAL A 31 5.49 7.26 0.81
C VAL A 31 5.81 8.72 0.50
N PHE A 32 5.15 9.65 1.19
CA PHE A 32 5.43 11.07 1.14
C PHE A 32 5.28 11.66 2.55
N PRO A 33 6.25 12.46 3.02
CA PRO A 33 7.48 12.94 2.35
C PRO A 33 8.35 11.82 1.76
N LEU A 34 9.00 12.13 0.62
CA LEU A 34 9.77 11.13 -0.13
C LEU A 34 10.97 10.61 0.65
N GLY A 35 11.20 9.30 0.59
CA GLY A 35 12.45 8.67 0.99
C GLY A 35 13.53 8.78 -0.11
N ASP A 36 14.73 8.31 0.22
CA ASP A 36 15.87 8.31 -0.69
C ASP A 36 15.58 7.52 -1.98
N GLY A 37 15.91 8.17 -3.12
CA GLY A 37 15.80 7.55 -4.45
C GLY A 37 14.40 7.62 -5.08
N ALA A 38 13.37 8.00 -4.36
CA ALA A 38 12.03 8.21 -4.90
C ALA A 38 11.90 9.59 -5.54
N LYS A 39 10.96 9.73 -6.48
CA LYS A 39 10.69 10.99 -7.18
C LYS A 39 9.20 11.24 -7.30
N VAL A 40 8.79 12.49 -7.08
CA VAL A 40 7.43 12.95 -7.40
C VAL A 40 7.44 13.78 -8.67
N SER A 41 6.44 13.58 -9.52
CA SER A 41 6.22 14.35 -10.75
C SER A 41 4.74 14.40 -11.10
N ALA A 42 4.38 15.30 -12.01
CA ALA A 42 3.05 15.33 -12.59
C ALA A 42 3.11 14.91 -14.05
N TYR A 43 1.99 14.41 -14.56
CA TYR A 43 1.81 14.02 -15.94
C TYR A 43 0.46 14.52 -16.49
N ASP A 44 0.38 14.62 -17.80
CA ASP A 44 -0.83 14.96 -18.55
C ASP A 44 -0.89 14.20 -19.88
N ASP A 45 -1.93 14.47 -20.64
CA ASP A 45 -2.21 13.82 -21.92
C ASP A 45 -1.59 14.52 -23.14
N ASN A 46 -0.73 15.51 -22.94
CA ASN A 46 -0.19 16.32 -24.08
C ASN A 46 0.66 15.46 -25.03
N ALA A 47 1.39 14.48 -24.52
CA ALA A 47 2.19 13.54 -25.34
C ALA A 47 1.32 12.71 -26.29
N ASP A 48 0.06 12.44 -25.91
CA ASP A 48 -0.93 11.70 -26.71
C ASP A 48 -1.87 12.64 -27.49
N GLY A 49 -1.48 13.91 -27.62
CA GLY A 49 -2.20 14.94 -28.35
C GLY A 49 -3.45 15.46 -27.63
N GLY A 50 -3.56 15.23 -26.32
CA GLY A 50 -4.52 15.89 -25.44
C GLY A 50 -4.18 17.35 -25.21
N LYS A 51 -5.00 18.03 -24.39
CA LYS A 51 -4.83 19.45 -24.05
C LYS A 51 -5.14 19.71 -22.58
N SER A 52 -4.89 18.77 -21.72
CA SER A 52 -4.98 18.99 -20.28
C SER A 52 -3.83 19.89 -19.83
N ALA A 53 -4.12 20.80 -18.89
CA ALA A 53 -3.13 21.76 -18.38
C ALA A 53 -2.78 21.42 -16.93
N VAL A 54 -1.50 21.26 -16.65
CA VAL A 54 -0.98 20.88 -15.34
C VAL A 54 -0.05 21.97 -14.80
N GLN A 55 -0.24 22.32 -13.52
CA GLN A 55 0.73 23.08 -12.72
C GLN A 55 1.18 22.20 -11.55
N PHE A 56 2.48 22.12 -11.37
CA PHE A 56 3.09 21.25 -10.36
C PHE A 56 4.15 22.00 -9.57
N LYS A 57 4.12 21.87 -8.25
CA LYS A 57 5.14 22.38 -7.33
C LYS A 57 5.41 21.34 -6.28
N SER A 58 6.67 21.07 -6.01
CA SER A 58 7.11 20.14 -4.96
C SER A 58 8.06 20.83 -4.01
N ALA A 59 7.79 20.65 -2.71
CA ALA A 59 8.69 20.95 -1.61
C ALA A 59 8.78 19.72 -0.72
N ASP A 60 9.73 19.70 0.22
CA ASP A 60 10.01 18.51 1.04
C ASP A 60 8.81 17.99 1.84
N SER A 61 7.89 18.89 2.24
CA SER A 61 6.74 18.57 3.09
C SER A 61 5.39 18.82 2.44
N LEU A 62 5.35 19.29 1.18
CA LEU A 62 4.10 19.62 0.50
C LEU A 62 4.27 19.50 -1.02
N VAL A 63 3.42 18.73 -1.64
CA VAL A 63 3.28 18.71 -3.10
C VAL A 63 1.96 19.33 -3.48
N SER A 64 2.01 20.31 -4.39
CA SER A 64 0.84 20.97 -4.96
C SER A 64 0.70 20.62 -6.44
N PHE A 65 -0.44 20.11 -6.81
CA PHE A 65 -0.81 19.70 -8.16
C PHE A 65 -2.14 20.33 -8.53
N GLN A 66 -2.16 21.07 -9.62
CA GLN A 66 -3.40 21.61 -10.19
C GLN A 66 -3.54 21.12 -11.61
N CYS A 67 -4.74 20.70 -11.99
CA CYS A 67 -5.04 20.28 -13.34
C CYS A 67 -6.38 20.80 -13.84
N ALA A 68 -6.44 21.10 -15.15
CA ALA A 68 -7.67 21.26 -15.91
C ALA A 68 -7.66 20.25 -17.05
N LEU A 69 -8.64 19.35 -17.08
CA LEU A 69 -8.80 18.39 -18.17
C LEU A 69 -9.11 19.09 -19.50
N GLY A 70 -8.52 18.63 -20.59
CA GLY A 70 -8.77 19.16 -21.93
C GLY A 70 -10.25 19.12 -22.31
N VAL A 71 -10.72 20.16 -22.99
CA VAL A 71 -12.16 20.35 -23.32
C VAL A 71 -12.64 19.57 -24.54
N ASP A 72 -11.72 19.05 -25.37
CA ASP A 72 -12.05 18.30 -26.58
C ASP A 72 -12.64 16.92 -26.21
N GLU A 73 -13.95 16.75 -26.37
CA GLU A 73 -14.66 15.51 -26.03
C GLU A 73 -14.29 14.31 -26.93
N LYS A 74 -13.69 14.57 -28.11
CA LYS A 74 -13.24 13.51 -29.02
C LYS A 74 -11.93 12.85 -28.59
N LYS A 75 -11.25 13.46 -27.62
CA LYS A 75 -9.99 12.96 -27.08
C LYS A 75 -10.13 12.52 -25.64
N SER A 76 -9.41 11.50 -25.26
CA SER A 76 -9.24 11.18 -23.84
C SER A 76 -8.57 12.37 -23.14
N ALA A 77 -8.98 12.67 -21.90
CA ALA A 77 -8.38 13.73 -21.10
C ALA A 77 -7.99 13.14 -19.74
N TRP A 78 -6.73 13.28 -19.37
CA TRP A 78 -6.18 12.78 -18.12
C TRP A 78 -5.01 13.59 -17.63
N CYS A 79 -4.83 13.61 -16.33
CA CYS A 79 -3.68 14.19 -15.64
C CYS A 79 -3.55 13.56 -14.27
N GLY A 80 -2.37 13.59 -13.70
CA GLY A 80 -2.14 13.02 -12.39
C GLY A 80 -0.80 13.40 -11.78
N LEU A 81 -0.68 13.03 -10.52
CA LEU A 81 0.50 13.14 -9.70
C LEU A 81 1.04 11.74 -9.45
N VAL A 82 2.34 11.52 -9.63
CA VAL A 82 2.99 10.22 -9.46
C VAL A 82 4.12 10.31 -8.45
N PHE A 83 4.10 9.40 -7.48
CA PHE A 83 5.16 9.10 -6.52
C PHE A 83 5.85 7.82 -6.98
N ASN A 84 6.98 7.98 -7.67
CA ASN A 84 7.71 6.88 -8.30
C ASN A 84 8.85 6.42 -7.38
N PHE A 85 8.85 5.15 -6.99
CA PHE A 85 9.86 4.54 -6.14
C PHE A 85 11.09 4.07 -6.92
N ASP A 86 10.97 3.93 -8.22
CA ASP A 86 12.04 3.43 -9.11
C ASP A 86 12.21 4.32 -10.35
N PRO A 87 12.54 5.62 -10.17
CA PRO A 87 12.64 6.56 -11.28
C PRO A 87 13.75 6.24 -12.29
N ASN A 88 14.72 5.42 -11.89
CA ASN A 88 15.87 5.04 -12.71
C ASN A 88 15.70 3.66 -13.39
N GLY A 89 14.62 2.93 -13.12
CA GLY A 89 14.39 1.59 -13.66
C GLY A 89 15.31 0.50 -13.10
N GLU A 90 15.77 0.66 -11.87
CA GLU A 90 16.70 -0.26 -11.18
C GLU A 90 15.98 -1.46 -10.54
N LYS A 91 14.65 -1.56 -10.72
CA LYS A 91 13.77 -2.56 -10.12
C LYS A 91 13.73 -2.49 -8.59
N LYS A 92 13.84 -1.31 -8.03
CA LYS A 92 13.73 -1.03 -6.60
C LYS A 92 12.27 -0.84 -6.21
N TYR A 93 11.53 -1.93 -6.09
CA TYR A 93 10.12 -1.90 -5.75
C TYR A 93 9.89 -2.06 -4.26
N HIS A 94 8.79 -1.50 -3.77
CA HIS A 94 8.38 -1.64 -2.38
C HIS A 94 7.57 -2.93 -2.19
N ASN A 95 7.85 -3.63 -1.09
CA ASN A 95 7.14 -4.87 -0.75
C ASN A 95 6.00 -4.58 0.23
N TRP A 96 4.80 -4.44 -0.31
CA TRP A 96 3.57 -4.15 0.45
C TRP A 96 2.68 -5.37 0.65
N LYS A 97 3.25 -6.56 0.67
CA LYS A 97 2.51 -7.82 0.89
C LYS A 97 1.73 -7.87 2.20
N ASN A 98 2.21 -7.12 3.20
CA ASN A 98 1.62 -7.04 4.53
C ASN A 98 0.91 -5.70 4.79
N VAL A 99 0.73 -4.89 3.75
CA VAL A 99 -0.03 -3.63 3.84
C VAL A 99 -1.51 -3.94 3.84
N ASP A 100 -2.21 -3.39 4.82
CA ASP A 100 -3.67 -3.48 4.96
C ASP A 100 -4.35 -2.17 4.54
N THR A 101 -3.68 -1.03 4.72
CA THR A 101 -4.30 0.29 4.51
C THR A 101 -3.30 1.29 3.93
N LEU A 102 -3.76 2.06 2.93
CA LEU A 102 -3.10 3.24 2.40
C LEU A 102 -3.78 4.49 2.97
N TYR A 103 -3.00 5.40 3.54
CA TYR A 103 -3.47 6.65 4.14
C TYR A 103 -3.04 7.84 3.28
N LEU A 104 -3.95 8.81 3.16
CA LEU A 104 -3.71 10.07 2.49
C LEU A 104 -4.13 11.23 3.40
N ASP A 105 -3.27 12.21 3.60
CA ASP A 105 -3.59 13.52 4.17
C ASP A 105 -3.41 14.57 3.07
N ILE A 106 -4.53 15.04 2.52
CA ILE A 106 -4.57 15.89 1.32
C ILE A 106 -5.58 17.02 1.47
N ASP A 107 -5.27 18.17 0.86
CA ASP A 107 -6.25 19.24 0.66
C ASP A 107 -6.76 19.24 -0.77
N ILE A 108 -8.06 19.31 -0.94
CA ILE A 108 -8.75 19.22 -2.24
C ILE A 108 -9.54 20.50 -2.53
N ALA A 109 -9.50 20.93 -3.78
CA ALA A 109 -10.40 21.96 -4.31
C ALA A 109 -10.82 21.61 -5.74
N GLY A 110 -12.07 21.93 -6.11
CA GLY A 110 -12.58 21.83 -7.48
C GLY A 110 -12.94 20.43 -7.97
N THR A 111 -12.93 19.42 -7.09
CA THR A 111 -13.42 18.07 -7.38
C THR A 111 -14.11 17.46 -6.16
N ASN A 112 -14.95 16.46 -6.39
CA ASN A 112 -15.59 15.64 -5.35
C ASN A 112 -15.15 14.15 -5.40
N GLU A 113 -14.23 13.80 -6.33
CA GLU A 113 -13.69 12.47 -6.50
C GLU A 113 -12.27 12.54 -7.05
N ILE A 114 -11.42 11.66 -6.57
CA ILE A 114 -10.09 11.40 -7.12
C ILE A 114 -9.92 9.90 -7.36
N ASN A 115 -9.05 9.54 -8.30
CA ASN A 115 -8.60 8.18 -8.48
C ASN A 115 -7.25 7.99 -7.78
N VAL A 116 -7.17 7.04 -6.88
CA VAL A 116 -5.92 6.60 -6.24
C VAL A 116 -5.49 5.29 -6.88
N LYS A 117 -4.24 5.25 -7.34
CA LYS A 117 -3.70 4.11 -8.08
C LYS A 117 -2.41 3.64 -7.45
N THR A 118 -2.20 2.34 -7.46
CA THR A 118 -0.89 1.72 -7.25
C THR A 118 -0.52 0.91 -8.48
N TRP A 119 0.75 0.94 -8.85
CA TRP A 119 1.25 0.21 -10.00
C TRP A 119 2.29 -0.79 -9.54
N THR A 120 2.10 -2.04 -9.92
CA THR A 120 2.96 -3.14 -9.50
C THR A 120 3.65 -3.78 -10.70
N PHE A 121 4.89 -4.22 -10.50
CA PHE A 121 5.60 -4.99 -11.50
C PHE A 121 5.02 -6.39 -11.58
N ASP A 122 4.60 -6.78 -12.79
CA ASP A 122 4.11 -8.10 -13.12
C ASP A 122 5.11 -8.77 -14.06
N PRO A 123 5.82 -9.82 -13.64
CA PRO A 123 6.87 -10.45 -14.45
C PRO A 123 6.37 -11.05 -15.76
N ASP A 124 5.06 -11.34 -15.86
CA ASP A 124 4.46 -11.95 -17.04
C ASP A 124 3.97 -10.90 -18.06
N VAL A 125 3.83 -9.63 -17.66
CA VAL A 125 3.17 -8.59 -18.47
C VAL A 125 4.02 -7.33 -18.61
N THR A 126 4.76 -6.93 -17.55
CA THR A 126 5.44 -5.64 -17.50
C THR A 126 6.64 -5.58 -18.44
N ASP A 127 6.62 -4.64 -19.37
CA ASP A 127 7.77 -4.18 -20.12
C ASP A 127 8.29 -2.87 -19.50
N LEU A 128 9.53 -2.85 -19.04
CA LEU A 128 10.14 -1.68 -18.39
C LEU A 128 10.27 -0.45 -19.29
N LYS A 129 10.28 -0.66 -20.63
CA LYS A 129 10.28 0.43 -21.62
C LYS A 129 8.91 1.07 -21.78
N HIS A 130 7.87 0.39 -21.30
CA HIS A 130 6.46 0.75 -21.41
C HIS A 130 5.82 0.81 -20.03
N PRO A 131 5.98 1.93 -19.28
CA PRO A 131 5.49 2.06 -17.89
C PRO A 131 3.99 1.83 -17.71
N GLU A 132 3.20 1.98 -18.78
CA GLU A 132 1.76 1.70 -18.80
C GLU A 132 1.45 0.19 -18.77
N THR A 133 2.45 -0.69 -18.92
CA THR A 133 2.29 -2.15 -18.82
C THR A 133 2.39 -2.69 -17.41
N PHE A 134 2.83 -1.86 -16.45
CA PHE A 134 2.72 -2.24 -15.04
C PHE A 134 1.26 -2.54 -14.69
N ARG A 135 1.06 -3.42 -13.74
CA ARG A 135 -0.30 -3.78 -13.32
C ARG A 135 -0.91 -2.64 -12.52
N LEU A 136 -2.04 -2.14 -12.99
CA LEU A 136 -2.80 -1.07 -12.36
C LEU A 136 -3.75 -1.64 -11.31
N LEU A 137 -3.67 -1.11 -10.12
CA LEU A 137 -4.66 -1.26 -9.05
C LEU A 137 -5.27 0.12 -8.79
N LEU A 138 -6.58 0.23 -8.78
CA LEU A 138 -7.32 1.49 -8.75
C LEU A 138 -8.38 1.50 -7.66
N LYS A 139 -8.61 2.68 -7.07
CA LYS A 139 -9.76 2.98 -6.23
C LYS A 139 -10.25 4.39 -6.52
N GLU A 140 -11.53 4.54 -6.81
CA GLU A 140 -12.25 5.82 -6.80
C GLU A 140 -12.52 6.23 -5.37
N VAL A 141 -12.14 7.44 -5.03
CA VAL A 141 -12.23 7.96 -3.67
C VAL A 141 -13.04 9.26 -3.65
N PRO A 142 -14.21 9.26 -3.02
CA PRO A 142 -14.97 10.48 -2.82
C PRO A 142 -14.22 11.43 -1.86
N VAL A 143 -14.18 12.70 -2.20
CA VAL A 143 -13.50 13.74 -1.44
C VAL A 143 -14.40 14.98 -1.25
N LYS A 144 -14.00 15.84 -0.32
CA LYS A 144 -14.68 17.12 -0.05
C LYS A 144 -13.69 18.27 -0.20
N PRO A 145 -14.16 19.48 -0.53
CA PRO A 145 -13.29 20.65 -0.49
C PRO A 145 -12.63 20.83 0.88
N GLY A 146 -11.34 21.18 0.89
CA GLY A 146 -10.52 21.30 2.08
C GLY A 146 -9.78 20.02 2.42
N ARG A 147 -9.38 19.88 3.69
CA ARG A 147 -8.56 18.76 4.16
C ARG A 147 -9.35 17.46 4.25
N ASN A 148 -8.77 16.41 3.68
CA ASN A 148 -9.28 15.06 3.71
C ASN A 148 -8.20 14.15 4.32
N GLN A 149 -8.59 13.39 5.34
CA GLN A 149 -7.81 12.28 5.89
C GLN A 149 -8.50 10.99 5.49
N ILE A 150 -7.88 10.25 4.58
CA ILE A 150 -8.49 9.13 3.88
C ILE A 150 -7.72 7.86 4.24
N ALA A 151 -8.45 6.81 4.61
CA ALA A 151 -7.93 5.47 4.80
C ALA A 151 -8.54 4.56 3.73
N ILE A 152 -7.72 4.00 2.88
CA ILE A 152 -8.12 3.09 1.81
C ILE A 152 -7.68 1.67 2.19
N PRO A 153 -8.61 0.76 2.54
CA PRO A 153 -8.28 -0.64 2.68
C PRO A 153 -7.64 -1.17 1.39
N PHE A 154 -6.46 -1.77 1.49
CA PHE A 154 -5.66 -2.14 0.33
C PHE A 154 -6.36 -3.19 -0.53
N GLU A 155 -7.20 -4.03 0.07
CA GLU A 155 -8.07 -5.00 -0.60
C GLU A 155 -9.15 -4.37 -1.49
N GLN A 156 -9.46 -3.08 -1.29
CA GLN A 156 -10.43 -2.35 -2.12
C GLN A 156 -9.83 -1.80 -3.41
N LEU A 157 -8.52 -1.87 -3.57
CA LEU A 157 -7.86 -1.57 -4.83
C LEU A 157 -8.11 -2.73 -5.80
N TYR A 158 -8.66 -2.44 -6.97
CA TYR A 158 -9.00 -3.45 -7.95
C TYR A 158 -8.30 -3.18 -9.30
N ILE A 159 -8.12 -4.23 -10.09
CA ILE A 159 -7.60 -4.12 -11.45
C ILE A 159 -8.77 -3.80 -12.38
N PRO A 160 -8.81 -2.61 -13.00
CA PRO A 160 -9.94 -2.23 -13.83
C PRO A 160 -9.98 -3.02 -15.15
N ASP A 161 -11.19 -3.22 -15.65
CA ASP A 161 -11.45 -4.00 -16.87
C ASP A 161 -10.71 -3.48 -18.09
N PHE A 162 -10.60 -2.16 -18.22
CA PHE A 162 -9.89 -1.54 -19.34
C PHE A 162 -8.41 -1.94 -19.36
N TRP A 163 -7.76 -2.09 -18.17
CA TRP A 163 -6.37 -2.50 -18.11
C TRP A 163 -6.16 -3.89 -18.74
N TYR A 164 -7.05 -4.84 -18.46
CA TYR A 164 -6.99 -6.18 -19.07
C TYR A 164 -7.19 -6.12 -20.59
N ASN A 165 -8.15 -5.32 -21.05
CA ASN A 165 -8.48 -5.20 -22.47
C ASN A 165 -7.34 -4.53 -23.24
N ASP A 166 -6.79 -3.43 -22.73
CA ASP A 166 -5.73 -2.66 -23.38
C ASP A 166 -4.41 -3.43 -23.44
N ARG A 167 -4.16 -4.33 -22.48
CA ARG A 167 -2.93 -5.14 -22.41
C ARG A 167 -3.10 -6.55 -22.96
N GLY A 168 -4.28 -6.94 -23.40
CA GLY A 168 -4.56 -8.30 -23.90
C GLY A 168 -4.36 -9.39 -22.83
N VAL A 169 -4.47 -9.05 -21.56
CA VAL A 169 -4.24 -9.96 -20.43
C VAL A 169 -5.53 -10.66 -20.05
N LYS A 170 -5.48 -11.98 -19.87
CA LYS A 170 -6.66 -12.74 -19.41
C LYS A 170 -6.98 -12.38 -17.95
N ARG A 171 -8.27 -12.17 -17.63
CA ARG A 171 -8.74 -11.88 -16.27
C ARG A 171 -8.43 -12.98 -15.25
N SER A 172 -8.18 -14.20 -15.67
CA SER A 172 -7.69 -15.27 -14.78
C SER A 172 -6.30 -15.00 -14.20
N ARG A 173 -5.53 -14.06 -14.79
CA ARG A 173 -4.25 -13.58 -14.27
C ARG A 173 -4.44 -12.30 -13.46
N ASN A 174 -5.23 -12.38 -12.37
CA ASN A 174 -5.63 -11.24 -11.55
C ASN A 174 -4.75 -10.99 -10.32
N ARG A 175 -3.59 -11.64 -10.21
CA ARG A 175 -2.68 -11.44 -9.07
C ARG A 175 -2.17 -10.00 -9.01
N PRO A 176 -2.35 -9.30 -7.87
CA PRO A 176 -2.03 -7.87 -7.76
C PRO A 176 -0.54 -7.55 -7.60
N HIS A 177 0.33 -8.53 -7.34
CA HIS A 177 1.78 -8.36 -7.15
C HIS A 177 2.18 -7.29 -6.13
N HIS A 178 1.54 -7.27 -4.96
CA HIS A 178 1.83 -6.32 -3.87
C HIS A 178 3.27 -6.39 -3.35
N GLU A 179 4.00 -7.46 -3.66
CA GLU A 179 5.43 -7.60 -3.38
C GLU A 179 6.33 -6.69 -4.20
N SER A 180 5.79 -6.00 -5.22
CA SER A 180 6.59 -5.27 -6.23
C SER A 180 5.91 -3.96 -6.61
N VAL A 181 5.54 -3.12 -5.64
CA VAL A 181 4.89 -1.83 -5.89
C VAL A 181 5.93 -0.82 -6.39
N ALA A 182 5.72 -0.31 -7.60
CA ALA A 182 6.64 0.60 -8.27
C ALA A 182 6.29 2.06 -8.05
N ARG A 183 5.00 2.40 -7.95
CA ARG A 183 4.55 3.78 -7.78
C ARG A 183 3.13 3.89 -7.23
N VAL A 184 2.84 5.05 -6.65
CA VAL A 184 1.50 5.50 -6.28
C VAL A 184 1.13 6.70 -7.15
N GLU A 185 -0.12 6.80 -7.57
CA GLU A 185 -0.62 7.94 -8.34
C GLU A 185 -1.94 8.46 -7.76
N ILE A 186 -2.13 9.79 -7.88
CA ILE A 186 -3.40 10.47 -7.64
C ILE A 186 -3.78 11.17 -8.93
N SER A 187 -4.96 10.91 -9.48
CA SER A 187 -5.43 11.53 -10.71
C SER A 187 -6.86 12.04 -10.58
N ALA A 188 -7.32 12.77 -11.61
CA ALA A 188 -8.71 13.18 -11.72
C ALA A 188 -9.66 11.98 -11.54
N GLY A 189 -10.75 12.19 -10.81
CA GLY A 189 -11.88 11.27 -10.79
C GLY A 189 -12.57 11.17 -12.16
N TRP A 190 -13.33 10.10 -12.38
CA TRP A 190 -14.03 9.89 -13.65
C TRP A 190 -15.10 10.95 -13.95
N ASN A 191 -15.62 11.59 -12.89
CA ASN A 191 -16.67 12.60 -12.97
C ASN A 191 -16.12 14.04 -13.00
N GLN A 192 -14.79 14.23 -13.10
CA GLN A 192 -14.18 15.55 -13.16
C GLN A 192 -14.62 16.30 -14.44
N PRO A 193 -15.30 17.47 -14.33
CA PRO A 193 -15.72 18.23 -15.49
C PRO A 193 -14.53 18.75 -16.29
N ARG A 194 -14.59 18.63 -17.60
CA ARG A 194 -13.57 19.15 -18.52
C ARG A 194 -13.50 20.67 -18.45
N GLY A 195 -12.31 21.22 -18.59
CA GLY A 195 -12.05 22.65 -18.51
C GLY A 195 -12.19 23.27 -17.12
N LYS A 196 -12.54 22.47 -16.11
CA LYS A 196 -12.59 22.94 -14.71
C LYS A 196 -11.32 22.56 -13.98
N ASN A 197 -10.73 23.54 -13.31
CA ASN A 197 -9.56 23.32 -12.47
C ASN A 197 -9.94 22.52 -11.22
N PHE A 198 -9.10 21.58 -10.87
CA PHE A 198 -9.06 21.00 -9.54
C PHE A 198 -7.64 21.04 -8.99
N THR A 199 -7.52 21.02 -7.68
CA THR A 199 -6.23 21.08 -7.00
C THR A 199 -6.16 19.97 -5.95
N VAL A 200 -5.00 19.32 -5.87
CA VAL A 200 -4.63 18.38 -4.82
C VAL A 200 -3.32 18.86 -4.20
N ASN A 201 -3.35 19.13 -2.90
CA ASN A 201 -2.15 19.39 -2.12
C ASN A 201 -1.91 18.19 -1.21
N VAL A 202 -0.81 17.51 -1.40
CA VAL A 202 -0.45 16.30 -0.64
C VAL A 202 0.46 16.70 0.51
N ARG A 203 0.07 16.37 1.74
CA ARG A 203 0.84 16.55 2.97
C ARG A 203 1.52 15.27 3.39
N GLU A 204 0.80 14.16 3.30
CA GLU A 204 1.32 12.85 3.67
C GLU A 204 0.65 11.75 2.87
N ILE A 205 1.44 10.77 2.49
CA ILE A 205 0.98 9.46 2.03
C ILE A 205 1.75 8.43 2.83
N SER A 206 1.05 7.52 3.47
CA SER A 206 1.66 6.43 4.22
C SER A 206 0.88 5.14 4.06
N VAL A 207 1.53 4.03 4.35
CA VAL A 207 0.89 2.72 4.38
C VAL A 207 1.14 2.07 5.72
N SER A 208 0.17 1.30 6.18
CA SER A 208 0.35 0.45 7.36
C SER A 208 -0.25 -0.94 7.14
N GLY A 209 0.16 -1.88 7.99
CA GLY A 209 -0.33 -3.24 7.91
C GLY A 209 0.15 -4.13 9.03
N THR A 210 -0.19 -5.40 8.93
CA THR A 210 0.16 -6.42 9.92
C THR A 210 1.56 -6.96 9.69
N SER A 211 2.30 -7.17 10.77
CA SER A 211 3.61 -7.81 10.71
C SER A 211 3.50 -9.30 11.01
N ASN A 212 3.59 -10.13 9.98
CA ASN A 212 3.68 -11.59 10.15
C ASN A 212 4.86 -12.00 11.05
N ARG A 213 5.93 -11.17 11.11
CA ARG A 213 7.09 -11.41 11.97
C ARG A 213 6.72 -11.36 13.45
N ALA A 214 5.94 -10.35 13.88
CA ALA A 214 5.50 -10.24 15.27
C ALA A 214 4.58 -11.40 15.68
N TYR A 215 3.68 -11.79 14.77
CA TYR A 215 2.80 -12.97 14.96
C TYR A 215 3.60 -14.26 15.03
N GLY A 216 4.58 -14.45 14.16
CA GLY A 216 5.46 -15.61 14.16
C GLY A 216 6.27 -15.73 15.45
N ILE A 217 6.84 -14.62 15.95
CA ILE A 217 7.56 -14.59 17.24
C ILE A 217 6.60 -14.96 18.39
N PHE A 218 5.39 -14.40 18.42
CA PHE A 218 4.38 -14.74 19.43
C PHE A 218 4.06 -16.24 19.43
N LEU A 219 3.75 -16.82 18.25
CA LEU A 219 3.47 -18.25 18.14
C LEU A 219 4.65 -19.12 18.58
N PHE A 220 5.88 -18.74 18.21
CA PHE A 220 7.09 -19.46 18.61
C PHE A 220 7.27 -19.47 20.15
N ILE A 221 7.02 -18.35 20.81
CA ILE A 221 7.09 -18.26 22.27
C ILE A 221 6.02 -19.16 22.92
N ILE A 222 4.78 -19.10 22.46
CA ILE A 222 3.68 -19.93 22.99
C ILE A 222 3.98 -21.41 22.80
N LEU A 223 4.44 -21.81 21.61
CA LEU A 223 4.84 -23.19 21.34
C LEU A 223 5.96 -23.67 22.26
N GLY A 224 6.97 -22.83 22.49
CA GLY A 224 8.06 -23.13 23.41
C GLY A 224 7.56 -23.34 24.85
N LEU A 225 6.64 -22.50 25.33
CA LEU A 225 6.03 -22.68 26.66
C LEU A 225 5.21 -23.99 26.75
N MET A 226 4.51 -24.37 25.68
CA MET A 226 3.77 -25.63 25.62
C MET A 226 4.71 -26.85 25.68
N ILE A 227 5.83 -26.83 24.93
CA ILE A 227 6.81 -27.91 24.94
C ILE A 227 7.40 -28.08 26.34
N VAL A 228 7.77 -26.99 27.02
CA VAL A 228 8.27 -27.01 28.41
C VAL A 228 7.23 -27.57 29.37
N ALA A 229 5.95 -27.21 29.20
CA ALA A 229 4.86 -27.74 30.03
C ALA A 229 4.68 -29.25 29.86
N ILE A 230 4.70 -29.73 28.60
CA ILE A 230 4.58 -31.17 28.26
C ILE A 230 5.79 -31.94 28.81
N GLY A 231 7.01 -31.49 28.56
CA GLY A 231 8.23 -32.12 29.06
C GLY A 231 8.25 -32.25 30.59
N ARG A 232 7.64 -31.32 31.32
CA ARG A 232 7.50 -31.40 32.79
C ARG A 232 6.34 -32.29 33.24
N SER A 233 5.37 -32.57 32.40
CA SER A 233 4.26 -33.48 32.70
C SER A 233 4.64 -34.95 32.61
N HIS A 234 5.70 -35.24 31.82
CA HIS A 234 6.23 -36.57 31.65
C HIS A 234 7.64 -36.68 32.25
N PRO A 235 7.79 -36.85 33.58
CA PRO A 235 9.11 -37.11 34.16
C PRO A 235 9.66 -38.41 33.61
N VAL A 236 10.85 -38.35 33.05
CA VAL A 236 11.59 -39.55 32.62
C VAL A 236 11.64 -40.49 33.84
N LYS A 237 11.07 -41.69 33.74
CA LYS A 237 11.25 -42.72 34.76
C LYS A 237 12.72 -43.08 34.76
N GLU A 238 13.44 -42.70 35.81
CA GLU A 238 14.75 -43.25 36.09
C GLU A 238 14.61 -44.77 36.18
N TYR A 239 15.19 -45.47 35.23
CA TYR A 239 15.34 -46.91 35.33
C TYR A 239 16.40 -47.15 36.44
N ASP A 240 15.95 -47.45 37.66
CA ASP A 240 16.79 -47.99 38.71
C ASP A 240 17.32 -49.32 38.22
N GLU A 241 18.52 -49.39 37.66
CA GLU A 241 19.30 -50.62 37.53
C GLU A 241 19.73 -51.06 38.93
N LYS A 242 18.85 -51.79 39.59
CA LYS A 242 19.28 -52.63 40.72
C LYS A 242 19.96 -53.85 40.17
N LYS A 243 21.30 -53.87 40.28
CA LYS A 243 22.12 -55.08 40.38
C LYS A 243 22.06 -55.63 41.76
#